data_dfbc7b59a41b26a2f65a24d96ec99800
#
_entry.id   dfbc7b59a41b26a2f65a24d96ec99800
#
_cell.length_a   1.000
_cell.length_b   1.000
_cell.length_c   1.000
_cell.angle_alpha   90.00
_cell.angle_beta   90.00
_cell.angle_gamma   90.00
#
_symmetry.space_group_name_H-M   'P 1'
#
loop_
_entity.id
_entity.type
_entity.pdbx_description
1 polymer ?
#
loop_
_entity_poly.entity_id
_entity_poly.type
_entity_poly.pdbx_seq_one_letter_code
_entity_poly.pdbx_strand_id
1 'polypeptide(L)'
;MPPRRRTTPAAGSAALDAWRADPDGVDRATRGTAVRYTLDELGARAPGRSVEVRVPPFGAVQCVEGPRHTRGTPPNVVEADADTWLRLAAGDLTWDAALAGGRLRVSGTRAHLEALLPLVRPTTFGASASGMSR
;
A
#
# COMPACT_ATOMS: atom_id res chain seq x y z
N MET A 1 -12.14 16.53 0.77
CA MET A 1 -12.87 15.35 1.20
C MET A 1 -11.99 14.13 1.13
N PRO A 2 -11.94 13.36 2.17
CA PRO A 2 -11.19 12.12 2.09
C PRO A 2 -11.83 11.17 1.10
N PRO A 3 -11.04 10.31 0.47
CA PRO A 3 -11.58 9.32 -0.45
C PRO A 3 -12.52 8.38 0.28
N ARG A 4 -13.52 7.91 -0.45
CA ARG A 4 -14.42 6.91 0.09
C ARG A 4 -13.69 5.59 0.25
N ARG A 5 -13.87 4.96 1.40
CA ARG A 5 -13.29 3.64 1.61
C ARG A 5 -14.09 2.59 0.89
N ARG A 6 -13.40 1.70 0.22
CA ARG A 6 -14.01 0.57 -0.47
C ARG A 6 -14.06 -0.67 0.40
N THR A 7 -13.30 -0.67 1.49
CA THR A 7 -13.17 -1.82 2.37
C THR A 7 -13.30 -1.35 3.80
N THR A 8 -14.12 -2.04 4.58
CA THR A 8 -14.22 -1.69 6.00
C THR A 8 -12.91 -2.02 6.69
N PRO A 9 -12.55 -1.27 7.74
CA PRO A 9 -11.33 -1.58 8.49
C PRO A 9 -11.29 -3.00 9.03
N ALA A 10 -12.43 -3.52 9.51
CA ALA A 10 -12.45 -4.87 10.04
C ALA A 10 -12.18 -5.91 8.97
N ALA A 11 -12.84 -5.79 7.83
CA ALA A 11 -12.64 -6.74 6.73
C ALA A 11 -11.23 -6.62 6.16
N GLY A 12 -10.73 -5.40 6.05
CA GLY A 12 -9.40 -5.17 5.53
C GLY A 12 -8.31 -5.71 6.43
N SER A 13 -8.44 -5.46 7.73
CA SER A 13 -7.48 -5.95 8.70
C SER A 13 -7.45 -7.48 8.72
N ALA A 14 -8.63 -8.11 8.67
CA ALA A 14 -8.72 -9.56 8.66
C ALA A 14 -8.07 -10.14 7.39
N ALA A 15 -8.28 -9.51 6.24
CA ALA A 15 -7.68 -9.96 4.99
C ALA A 15 -6.16 -9.81 5.03
N LEU A 16 -5.67 -8.72 5.59
CA LEU A 16 -4.24 -8.50 5.70
C LEU A 16 -3.59 -9.53 6.63
N ASP A 17 -4.24 -9.84 7.75
CA ASP A 17 -3.75 -10.85 8.67
C ASP A 17 -3.71 -12.22 7.99
N ALA A 18 -4.74 -12.56 7.21
CA ALA A 18 -4.77 -13.82 6.48
C ALA A 18 -3.63 -13.90 5.46
N TRP A 19 -3.37 -12.78 4.77
CA TRP A 19 -2.26 -12.73 3.82
C TRP A 19 -0.92 -12.93 4.55
N ARG A 20 -0.73 -12.26 5.67
CA ARG A 20 0.50 -12.41 6.45
C ARG A 20 0.74 -13.84 6.89
N ALA A 21 -0.33 -14.51 7.28
CA ALA A 21 -0.23 -15.89 7.76
C ALA A 21 0.17 -16.84 6.63
N ASP A 22 -0.27 -16.56 5.40
CA ASP A 22 0.02 -17.46 4.28
C ASP A 22 -0.05 -16.67 2.96
N PRO A 23 1.01 -15.91 2.65
CA PRO A 23 0.98 -15.05 1.46
C PRO A 23 0.72 -15.78 0.15
N ASP A 24 1.19 -17.01 0.05
CA ASP A 24 1.02 -17.77 -1.18
C ASP A 24 -0.30 -18.50 -1.24
N GLY A 25 -0.89 -18.80 -0.09
CA GLY A 25 -2.08 -19.64 -0.03
C GLY A 25 -3.40 -18.89 0.06
N VAL A 26 -3.39 -17.57 0.33
CA VAL A 26 -4.67 -16.86 0.39
C VAL A 26 -5.32 -16.83 -0.97
N ASP A 27 -6.65 -16.87 -0.97
CA ASP A 27 -7.36 -16.80 -2.22
C ASP A 27 -7.33 -15.40 -2.82
N ARG A 28 -7.76 -15.32 -4.06
CA ARG A 28 -7.72 -14.07 -4.82
C ARG A 28 -8.58 -12.99 -4.15
N ALA A 29 -9.74 -13.38 -3.65
CA ALA A 29 -10.66 -12.41 -3.04
C ALA A 29 -10.04 -11.79 -1.77
N THR A 30 -9.41 -12.60 -0.94
CA THR A 30 -8.75 -12.13 0.27
C THR A 30 -7.59 -11.22 -0.07
N ARG A 31 -6.77 -11.61 -1.05
CA ARG A 31 -5.66 -10.78 -1.51
C ARG A 31 -6.16 -9.44 -2.01
N GLY A 32 -7.21 -9.44 -2.80
CA GLY A 32 -7.78 -8.20 -3.33
C GLY A 32 -8.33 -7.30 -2.24
N THR A 33 -8.97 -7.88 -1.23
CA THR A 33 -9.47 -7.10 -0.10
C THR A 33 -8.32 -6.44 0.67
N ALA A 34 -7.23 -7.18 0.90
CA ALA A 34 -6.07 -6.62 1.57
C ALA A 34 -5.45 -5.48 0.76
N VAL A 35 -5.35 -5.64 -0.55
CA VAL A 35 -4.82 -4.58 -1.42
C VAL A 35 -5.70 -3.34 -1.35
N ARG A 36 -7.00 -3.49 -1.52
CA ARG A 36 -7.91 -2.35 -1.49
C ARG A 36 -7.91 -1.64 -0.14
N TYR A 37 -7.84 -2.41 0.94
CA TYR A 37 -7.75 -1.84 2.28
C TYR A 37 -6.50 -0.97 2.43
N THR A 38 -5.35 -1.49 2.04
CA THR A 38 -4.10 -0.74 2.19
C THR A 38 -4.05 0.48 1.25
N LEU A 39 -4.61 0.36 0.06
CA LEU A 39 -4.72 1.53 -0.83
C LEU A 39 -5.64 2.59 -0.22
N ASP A 40 -6.75 2.18 0.39
CA ASP A 40 -7.64 3.12 1.09
C ASP A 40 -6.90 3.81 2.24
N GLU A 41 -6.08 3.07 2.98
CA GLU A 41 -5.29 3.66 4.07
C GLU A 41 -4.32 4.70 3.53
N LEU A 42 -3.67 4.42 2.43
CA LEU A 42 -2.74 5.37 1.83
C LEU A 42 -3.47 6.65 1.43
N GLY A 43 -4.60 6.50 0.75
CA GLY A 43 -5.38 7.66 0.33
C GLY A 43 -5.89 8.50 1.50
N ALA A 44 -6.22 7.84 2.60
CA ALA A 44 -6.67 8.55 3.80
C ALA A 44 -5.54 9.29 4.50
N ARG A 45 -4.35 8.70 4.53
CA ARG A 45 -3.21 9.33 5.20
C ARG A 45 -2.59 10.45 4.39
N ALA A 46 -2.60 10.31 3.09
CA ALA A 46 -1.96 11.27 2.21
C ALA A 46 -2.91 11.62 1.08
N PRO A 47 -3.99 12.34 1.38
CA PRO A 47 -4.94 12.69 0.33
C PRO A 47 -4.31 13.63 -0.70
N GLY A 48 -4.75 13.50 -1.94
CA GLY A 48 -4.24 14.32 -3.01
C GLY A 48 -4.35 13.61 -4.35
N ARG A 49 -3.80 14.22 -5.37
CA ARG A 49 -3.92 13.71 -6.74
C ARG A 49 -2.60 13.80 -7.51
N SER A 50 -1.48 13.96 -6.83
CA SER A 50 -0.22 14.11 -7.53
C SER A 50 0.47 12.79 -7.84
N VAL A 51 0.07 11.71 -7.17
CA VAL A 51 0.64 10.38 -7.37
C VAL A 51 -0.49 9.38 -7.52
N GLU A 52 -0.38 8.49 -8.49
CA GLU A 52 -1.29 7.36 -8.58
C GLU A 52 -0.54 6.08 -8.27
N VAL A 53 -1.07 5.29 -7.35
CA VAL A 53 -0.52 3.98 -7.03
C VAL A 53 -1.45 2.93 -7.63
N ARG A 54 -0.90 2.06 -8.45
CA ARG A 54 -1.64 1.02 -9.16
C ARG A 54 -1.16 -0.35 -8.72
N VAL A 55 -2.11 -1.19 -8.39
CA VAL A 55 -1.84 -2.59 -8.00
C VAL A 55 -2.78 -3.48 -8.80
N PRO A 56 -2.49 -3.69 -10.09
CA PRO A 56 -3.40 -4.49 -10.91
C PRO A 56 -3.41 -5.94 -10.46
N PRO A 57 -4.51 -6.63 -10.61
CA PRO A 57 -5.79 -6.15 -11.13
C PRO A 57 -6.73 -5.64 -10.05
N PHE A 58 -6.26 -5.38 -8.84
CA PHE A 58 -7.11 -5.19 -7.69
C PHE A 58 -7.54 -3.75 -7.44
N GLY A 59 -6.73 -2.77 -7.82
CA GLY A 59 -7.14 -1.40 -7.63
C GLY A 59 -6.04 -0.39 -7.83
N ALA A 60 -6.42 0.87 -7.63
CA ALA A 60 -5.52 2.00 -7.70
C ALA A 60 -6.04 3.09 -6.78
N VAL A 61 -5.16 3.99 -6.37
CA VAL A 61 -5.55 5.14 -5.57
C VAL A 61 -4.71 6.33 -5.96
N GLN A 62 -5.32 7.51 -5.93
CA GLN A 62 -4.57 8.75 -6.05
C GLN A 62 -4.27 9.26 -4.65
N CYS A 63 -3.09 9.82 -4.47
CA CYS A 63 -2.65 10.27 -3.16
C CYS A 63 -1.62 11.39 -3.29
N VAL A 64 -1.26 11.96 -2.17
CA VAL A 64 -0.24 12.98 -2.00
C VAL A 64 -0.63 14.29 -2.67
N GLU A 65 -0.64 15.34 -1.89
CA GLU A 65 -0.84 16.68 -2.41
C GLU A 65 0.37 17.15 -3.21
N GLY A 66 0.11 17.93 -4.22
CA GLY A 66 1.18 18.45 -5.05
C GLY A 66 0.63 19.36 -6.13
N PRO A 67 1.47 19.75 -7.07
CA PRO A 67 1.02 20.62 -8.16
C PRO A 67 -0.17 20.00 -8.87
N ARG A 68 -1.12 20.87 -9.20
CA ARG A 68 -2.33 20.46 -9.85
C ARG A 68 -2.08 20.12 -11.30
N HIS A 69 -2.68 19.03 -11.73
CA HIS A 69 -2.73 18.71 -13.14
C HIS A 69 -4.11 19.00 -13.67
N THR A 70 -4.16 19.65 -14.79
CA THR A 70 -5.42 20.09 -15.33
C THR A 70 -6.07 19.07 -16.23
N ARG A 71 -5.33 18.05 -16.65
CA ARG A 71 -5.92 17.02 -17.48
C ARG A 71 -5.00 15.82 -17.58
N GLY A 72 -5.62 14.71 -17.93
CA GLY A 72 -4.90 13.53 -18.34
C GLY A 72 -4.34 12.72 -17.20
N THR A 73 -3.25 12.07 -17.50
CA THR A 73 -2.61 11.12 -16.63
C THR A 73 -2.01 11.83 -15.41
N PRO A 74 -2.09 11.23 -14.24
CA PRO A 74 -1.35 11.76 -13.09
C PRO A 74 0.13 11.89 -13.42
N PRO A 75 0.80 12.91 -12.87
CA PRO A 75 2.20 13.18 -13.22
C PRO A 75 3.15 12.12 -12.70
N ASN A 76 2.76 11.40 -11.69
CA ASN A 76 3.62 10.43 -11.04
C ASN A 76 2.85 9.15 -10.83
N VAL A 77 3.46 8.02 -11.15
CA VAL A 77 2.79 6.73 -11.06
C VAL A 77 3.72 5.74 -10.38
N VAL A 78 3.17 4.98 -9.46
CA VAL A 78 3.83 3.84 -8.83
C VAL A 78 2.99 2.62 -9.14
N GLU A 79 3.60 1.59 -9.70
CA GLU A 79 2.89 0.36 -10.01
C GLU A 79 3.63 -0.83 -9.42
N ALA A 80 2.90 -1.74 -8.80
CA ALA A 80 3.45 -2.94 -8.20
C ALA A 80 2.43 -4.06 -8.28
N ASP A 81 2.90 -5.29 -8.23
CA ASP A 81 1.98 -6.42 -8.07
C ASP A 81 1.49 -6.47 -6.62
N ALA A 82 0.48 -7.30 -6.40
CA ALA A 82 -0.18 -7.35 -5.10
C ALA A 82 0.77 -7.72 -3.97
N ASP A 83 1.59 -8.73 -4.18
CA ASP A 83 2.48 -9.20 -3.13
C ASP A 83 3.53 -8.17 -2.76
N THR A 84 4.14 -7.55 -3.76
CA THR A 84 5.11 -6.47 -3.53
C THR A 84 4.46 -5.32 -2.77
N TRP A 85 3.28 -4.89 -3.21
CA TRP A 85 2.58 -3.80 -2.56
C TRP A 85 2.27 -4.13 -1.10
N LEU A 86 1.73 -5.33 -0.85
CA LEU A 86 1.37 -5.71 0.52
C LEU A 86 2.60 -5.79 1.43
N ARG A 87 3.72 -6.25 0.91
CA ARG A 87 4.96 -6.27 1.69
C ARG A 87 5.45 -4.87 2.03
N LEU A 88 5.35 -3.95 1.09
CA LEU A 88 5.68 -2.55 1.36
C LEU A 88 4.75 -1.95 2.40
N ALA A 89 3.45 -2.18 2.24
CA ALA A 89 2.45 -1.64 3.15
C ALA A 89 2.61 -2.19 4.57
N ALA A 90 3.03 -3.44 4.68
CA ALA A 90 3.18 -4.11 5.98
C ALA A 90 4.57 -3.91 6.61
N GLY A 91 5.51 -3.33 5.86
CA GLY A 91 6.85 -3.11 6.38
C GLY A 91 7.80 -4.28 6.21
N ASP A 92 7.42 -5.29 5.44
CA ASP A 92 8.25 -6.47 5.22
C ASP A 92 9.25 -6.29 4.08
N LEU A 93 9.12 -5.20 3.33
CA LEU A 93 9.99 -4.89 2.21
C LEU A 93 10.19 -3.38 2.20
N THR A 94 11.42 -2.94 2.06
CA THR A 94 11.69 -1.51 1.97
C THR A 94 11.49 -1.02 0.55
N TRP A 95 11.22 0.28 0.44
CA TRP A 95 11.09 0.92 -0.87
C TRP A 95 12.35 0.69 -1.71
N ASP A 96 13.53 0.93 -1.11
CA ASP A 96 14.78 0.79 -1.84
C ASP A 96 15.02 -0.64 -2.32
N ALA A 97 14.70 -1.62 -1.49
CA ALA A 97 14.85 -3.01 -1.89
C ALA A 97 13.91 -3.38 -3.02
N ALA A 98 12.69 -2.86 -2.99
CA ALA A 98 11.74 -3.12 -4.07
C ALA A 98 12.19 -2.51 -5.38
N LEU A 99 12.72 -1.30 -5.34
CA LEU A 99 13.28 -0.65 -6.53
C LEU A 99 14.48 -1.43 -7.06
N ALA A 100 15.41 -1.76 -6.19
CA ALA A 100 16.63 -2.48 -6.60
C ALA A 100 16.29 -3.84 -7.20
N GLY A 101 15.24 -4.49 -6.72
CA GLY A 101 14.81 -5.78 -7.24
C GLY A 101 13.95 -5.72 -8.48
N GLY A 102 13.68 -4.52 -9.00
CA GLY A 102 12.83 -4.39 -10.19
C GLY A 102 11.37 -4.66 -9.93
N ARG A 103 10.94 -4.58 -8.69
CA ARG A 103 9.56 -4.91 -8.32
C ARG A 103 8.60 -3.72 -8.34
N LEU A 104 9.15 -2.52 -8.45
CA LEU A 104 8.36 -1.31 -8.57
C LEU A 104 8.60 -0.67 -9.90
N ARG A 105 7.54 -0.20 -10.53
CA ARG A 105 7.63 0.69 -11.68
C ARG A 105 7.25 2.08 -11.21
N VAL A 106 8.19 2.99 -11.31
CA VAL A 106 8.01 4.35 -10.80
C VAL A 106 8.27 5.32 -11.94
N SER A 107 7.35 6.24 -12.16
CA SER A 107 7.54 7.29 -13.15
C SER A 107 7.17 8.62 -12.55
N GLY A 108 7.84 9.68 -13.01
CA GLY A 108 7.65 11.02 -12.47
C GLY A 108 8.65 11.33 -11.38
N THR A 109 8.73 12.60 -11.01
CA THR A 109 9.74 13.06 -10.09
C THR A 109 9.29 13.07 -8.63
N ARG A 110 7.98 12.86 -8.40
CA ARG A 110 7.42 12.93 -7.05
C ARG A 110 6.84 11.60 -6.57
N ALA A 111 7.17 10.53 -7.23
CA ALA A 111 6.60 9.22 -6.92
C ALA A 111 7.42 8.50 -5.85
N HIS A 112 7.71 9.17 -4.76
CA HIS A 112 8.48 8.62 -3.66
C HIS A 112 7.57 8.49 -2.44
N LEU A 113 7.23 7.26 -2.10
CA LEU A 113 6.30 6.98 -1.03
C LEU A 113 6.98 6.43 0.23
N GLU A 114 8.30 6.37 0.25
CA GLU A 114 8.99 5.72 1.36
C GLU A 114 8.69 6.35 2.71
N ALA A 115 8.43 7.67 2.75
CA ALA A 115 8.12 8.33 4.00
C ALA A 115 6.74 7.96 4.55
N LEU A 116 5.88 7.39 3.70
CA LEU A 116 4.54 7.00 4.08
C LEU A 116 4.45 5.52 4.45
N LEU A 117 5.50 4.77 4.23
CA LEU A 117 5.49 3.33 4.44
C LEU A 117 6.28 2.97 5.69
N PRO A 118 5.87 1.96 6.44
CA PRO A 118 4.70 1.12 6.20
C PRO A 118 3.42 1.81 6.58
N LEU A 119 2.31 1.33 6.03
CA LEU A 119 0.99 1.89 6.30
C LEU A 119 0.35 1.26 7.52
N VAL A 120 0.67 0.02 7.79
CA VAL A 120 0.11 -0.72 8.90
C VAL A 120 1.26 -1.29 9.70
N ARG A 121 1.07 -1.43 10.99
CA ARG A 121 2.11 -1.99 11.83
C ARG A 121 2.26 -3.45 11.54
N PRO A 122 3.50 -3.94 11.52
CA PRO A 122 3.70 -5.38 11.45
C PRO A 122 2.97 -6.02 12.62
N THR A 123 2.40 -7.17 12.38
CA THR A 123 1.84 -7.91 13.45
C THR A 123 2.95 -8.35 14.32
N THR A 124 2.94 -7.83 15.49
CA THR A 124 3.95 -8.28 16.28
C THR A 124 3.39 -9.07 17.28
N PHE A 125 3.80 -10.03 17.43
CA PHE A 125 3.65 -10.51 18.53
C PHE A 125 4.84 -10.66 18.95
N GLY A 126 4.81 -10.22 18.89
CA GLY A 126 5.51 -9.79 19.16
C GLY A 126 5.93 -8.83 19.35
N ALA A 127 6.10 -8.60 19.15
CA ALA A 127 6.50 -7.57 19.34
C ALA A 127 6.29 -7.15 20.34
N SER A 128 5.94 -7.57 20.42
CA SER A 128 5.70 -7.36 21.11
C SER A 128 6.37 -7.52 21.76
N ALA A 129 6.59 -7.65 21.71
CA ALA A 129 6.95 -7.80 22.23
C ALA A 129 7.76 -7.63 22.61
N SER A 130 7.71 -7.31 22.47
CA SER A 130 8.15 -7.21 22.88
C SER A 130 8.74 -6.87 23.42
N GLY A 131 8.57 -6.77 23.53
CA GLY A 131 8.62 -6.46 23.94
C GLY A 131 9.36 -6.35 24.41
N MET A 132 9.28 -6.17 24.39
CA MET A 132 9.57 -6.13 24.71
C MET A 132 10.19 -5.83 25.12
N SER A 133 10.30 -5.83 25.25
CA SER A 133 10.47 -5.62 25.58
C SER A 133 11.03 -5.27 25.94
N ARG A 134 11.17 -5.13 26.22
CA ARG A 134 11.24 -4.76 26.42
C ARG A 134 11.57 -4.30 26.62
#